data_3037b258a243891026acb1aa2e2cd1a3
#
_entry.id   3037b258a243891026acb1aa2e2cd1a3
#
_cell.length_a   1.000
_cell.length_b   1.000
_cell.length_c   1.000
_cell.angle_alpha   90.00
_cell.angle_beta   90.00
_cell.angle_gamma   90.00
#
_symmetry.space_group_name_H-M   'P 1'
#
loop_
_entity.id
_entity.type
_entity.pdbx_description
1 polymer ?
#
loop_
_entity_poly.entity_id
_entity_poly.type
_entity_poly.pdbx_seq_one_letter_code
_entity_poly.pdbx_strand_id
1 'polypeptide(L)'
;AFGTEVDLPSVHVEGIRHIGALDITYADELGYAIKLLGIARRAEDGIEQRVHPCMVPKGAAIAAADGVYNAVVAQGDFADKVNFVGRGAGGGPTASAVAADLIDIARGNRVPVFGVPAGKLLKAAPRPIERRFGAYYLRLMVIDKPGVIADVAAALRDHQVSLESVLQRLRAPGDNVPVVLTTHETQEANMTAAVAQIAALEAVVEAPRVIRIEQF
;
A
#
# COMPACT_ATOMS: atom_id res chain seq x y z
N ALA A 1 -7.15 3.42 -18.23
CA ALA A 1 -7.11 4.79 -17.73
C ALA A 1 -5.95 5.57 -18.35
N PHE A 2 -4.76 4.98 -18.46
CA PHE A 2 -3.55 5.68 -18.91
C PHE A 2 -3.28 5.59 -20.43
N GLY A 3 -4.10 4.86 -21.19
CA GLY A 3 -3.92 4.67 -22.64
C GLY A 3 -2.64 3.87 -22.99
N THR A 4 -2.20 3.00 -22.09
CA THR A 4 -0.96 2.21 -22.23
C THR A 4 -1.24 0.73 -22.26
N GLU A 5 -0.33 -0.02 -22.89
CA GLU A 5 -0.33 -1.48 -22.83
C GLU A 5 -0.13 -1.93 -21.36
N VAL A 6 -0.70 -3.09 -21.03
CA VAL A 6 -0.55 -3.70 -19.71
C VAL A 6 0.75 -4.51 -19.70
N ASP A 7 1.60 -4.20 -18.72
CA ASP A 7 2.84 -4.96 -18.43
C ASP A 7 2.72 -5.59 -17.05
N LEU A 8 2.08 -6.75 -16.97
CA LEU A 8 1.84 -7.45 -15.71
C LEU A 8 3.14 -7.92 -15.01
N PRO A 9 4.18 -8.39 -15.71
CA PRO A 9 5.45 -8.76 -15.08
C PRO A 9 6.14 -7.61 -14.33
N SER A 10 5.90 -6.36 -14.71
CA SER A 10 6.48 -5.19 -14.03
C SER A 10 5.71 -4.72 -12.80
N VAL A 11 4.56 -5.31 -12.50
CA VAL A 11 3.77 -4.96 -11.32
C VAL A 11 4.46 -5.49 -10.06
N HIS A 12 4.79 -4.59 -9.13
CA HIS A 12 5.27 -4.99 -7.82
C HIS A 12 4.13 -5.60 -6.99
N VAL A 13 4.30 -6.84 -6.50
CA VAL A 13 3.24 -7.56 -5.79
C VAL A 13 3.73 -8.07 -4.44
N GLU A 14 3.05 -7.68 -3.37
CA GLU A 14 3.22 -8.23 -2.03
C GLU A 14 1.89 -8.75 -1.49
N GLY A 15 1.92 -9.93 -0.87
CA GLY A 15 0.75 -10.54 -0.24
C GLY A 15 0.55 -10.09 1.21
N ILE A 16 -0.57 -10.53 1.80
CA ILE A 16 -0.99 -10.17 3.17
C ILE A 16 -0.50 -11.12 4.26
N ARG A 17 0.28 -12.16 3.91
CA ARG A 17 0.71 -13.21 4.87
C ARG A 17 1.48 -12.70 6.08
N HIS A 18 2.09 -11.54 5.95
CA HIS A 18 2.91 -10.93 6.99
C HIS A 18 2.17 -9.93 7.87
N ILE A 19 0.88 -9.69 7.59
CA ILE A 19 0.04 -8.80 8.40
C ILE A 19 -0.52 -9.60 9.56
N GLY A 20 -0.15 -9.22 10.77
CA GLY A 20 -0.61 -9.87 12.00
C GLY A 20 -1.68 -9.06 12.74
N ALA A 21 -2.31 -9.67 13.74
CA ALA A 21 -3.30 -9.00 14.58
C ALA A 21 -2.72 -7.76 15.29
N LEU A 22 -1.45 -7.81 15.69
CA LEU A 22 -0.75 -6.65 16.27
C LEU A 22 -0.68 -5.48 15.30
N ASP A 23 -0.40 -5.73 14.02
CA ASP A 23 -0.31 -4.67 13.01
C ASP A 23 -1.67 -4.00 12.82
N ILE A 24 -2.76 -4.79 12.82
CA ILE A 24 -4.14 -4.28 12.72
C ILE A 24 -4.48 -3.41 13.93
N THR A 25 -4.13 -3.86 15.14
CA THR A 25 -4.38 -3.12 16.38
C THR A 25 -3.63 -1.79 16.39
N TYR A 26 -2.34 -1.80 16.07
CA TYR A 26 -1.55 -0.57 16.04
C TYR A 26 -1.97 0.38 14.91
N ALA A 27 -2.34 -0.16 13.74
CA ALA A 27 -2.90 0.65 12.67
C ALA A 27 -4.17 1.38 13.13
N ASP A 28 -5.07 0.65 13.79
CA ASP A 28 -6.32 1.20 14.32
C ASP A 28 -6.09 2.35 15.31
N GLU A 29 -5.14 2.17 16.21
CA GLU A 29 -4.75 3.17 17.22
C GLU A 29 -4.11 4.41 16.60
N LEU A 30 -3.31 4.22 15.54
CA LEU A 30 -2.68 5.30 14.79
C LEU A 30 -3.66 6.01 13.84
N GLY A 31 -4.94 5.60 13.80
CA GLY A 31 -5.97 6.21 12.96
C GLY A 31 -5.99 5.71 11.52
N TYR A 32 -5.39 4.53 11.27
CA TYR A 32 -5.33 3.91 9.95
C TYR A 32 -6.15 2.64 9.88
N ALA A 33 -6.55 2.26 8.67
CA ALA A 33 -7.02 0.93 8.31
C ALA A 33 -6.01 0.26 7.37
N ILE A 34 -5.81 -1.06 7.51
CA ILE A 34 -4.97 -1.81 6.58
C ILE A 34 -5.84 -2.33 5.45
N LYS A 35 -5.52 -1.98 4.20
CA LYS A 35 -6.21 -2.40 2.99
C LYS A 35 -5.21 -2.98 1.99
N LEU A 36 -5.60 -4.03 1.26
CA LEU A 36 -4.84 -4.50 0.11
C LEU A 36 -5.23 -3.65 -1.10
N LEU A 37 -4.30 -2.89 -1.64
CA LEU A 37 -4.56 -1.95 -2.71
C LEU A 37 -3.80 -2.32 -3.98
N GLY A 38 -4.50 -2.21 -5.13
CA GLY A 38 -3.87 -2.09 -6.44
C GLY A 38 -3.74 -0.60 -6.77
N ILE A 39 -2.53 -0.14 -6.97
CA ILE A 39 -2.23 1.28 -7.22
C ILE A 39 -1.52 1.41 -8.57
N ALA A 40 -2.03 2.30 -9.41
CA ALA A 40 -1.35 2.71 -10.63
C ALA A 40 -1.27 4.24 -10.65
N ARG A 41 -0.07 4.79 -10.90
CA ARG A 41 0.18 6.23 -10.98
C ARG A 41 1.03 6.56 -12.20
N ARG A 42 0.66 7.62 -12.92
CA ARG A 42 1.51 8.19 -13.95
C ARG A 42 2.56 9.09 -13.27
N ALA A 43 3.82 8.87 -13.58
CA ALA A 43 4.94 9.72 -13.21
C ALA A 43 5.60 10.27 -14.47
N GLU A 44 6.53 11.23 -14.32
CA GLU A 44 7.26 11.81 -15.46
C GLU A 44 8.10 10.77 -16.20
N ASP A 45 8.63 9.79 -15.48
CA ASP A 45 9.54 8.75 -15.97
C ASP A 45 8.87 7.40 -16.24
N GLY A 46 7.51 7.33 -16.17
CA GLY A 46 6.82 6.09 -16.47
C GLY A 46 5.53 5.88 -15.69
N ILE A 47 5.12 4.62 -15.56
CA ILE A 47 3.94 4.22 -14.79
C ILE A 47 4.38 3.36 -13.62
N GLU A 48 4.03 3.80 -12.42
CA GLU A 48 4.16 3.02 -11.20
C GLU A 48 2.95 2.09 -11.07
N GLN A 49 3.21 0.81 -10.89
CA GLN A 49 2.18 -0.23 -10.75
C GLN A 49 2.53 -1.15 -9.60
N ARG A 50 1.64 -1.28 -8.61
CA ARG A 50 1.89 -2.10 -7.42
C ARG A 50 0.61 -2.65 -6.80
N VAL A 51 0.71 -3.81 -6.18
CA VAL A 51 -0.33 -4.43 -5.35
C VAL A 51 0.30 -4.84 -4.04
N HIS A 52 -0.09 -4.22 -2.95
CA HIS A 52 0.44 -4.53 -1.62
C HIS A 52 -0.49 -4.05 -0.50
N PRO A 53 -0.34 -4.58 0.75
CA PRO A 53 -0.99 -4.02 1.91
C PRO A 53 -0.56 -2.58 2.14
N CYS A 54 -1.53 -1.71 2.44
CA CYS A 54 -1.29 -0.30 2.75
C CYS A 54 -2.02 0.09 4.02
N MET A 55 -1.41 0.95 4.82
CA MET A 55 -2.11 1.73 5.82
C MET A 55 -2.73 2.95 5.16
N VAL A 56 -4.04 3.11 5.29
CA VAL A 56 -4.79 4.24 4.77
C VAL A 56 -5.47 4.97 5.92
N PRO A 57 -5.50 6.31 5.94
CA PRO A 57 -6.23 7.06 6.97
C PRO A 57 -7.70 6.62 7.02
N LYS A 58 -8.25 6.40 8.22
CA LYS A 58 -9.66 5.98 8.39
C LYS A 58 -10.67 6.92 7.74
N GLY A 59 -10.31 8.21 7.61
CA GLY A 59 -11.12 9.21 6.93
C GLY A 59 -11.10 9.15 5.40
N ALA A 60 -10.22 8.35 4.81
CA ALA A 60 -10.15 8.20 3.35
C ALA A 60 -11.33 7.36 2.84
N ALA A 61 -11.93 7.75 1.71
CA ALA A 61 -13.09 7.04 1.13
C ALA A 61 -12.81 5.56 0.88
N ILE A 62 -11.59 5.20 0.47
CA ILE A 62 -11.20 3.82 0.21
C ILE A 62 -11.12 2.99 1.49
N ALA A 63 -10.90 3.61 2.65
CA ALA A 63 -10.87 2.92 3.95
C ALA A 63 -12.25 2.38 4.34
N ALA A 64 -13.34 3.02 3.88
CA ALA A 64 -14.72 2.63 4.18
C ALA A 64 -15.22 1.40 3.40
N ALA A 65 -14.43 0.89 2.44
CA ALA A 65 -14.81 -0.31 1.69
C ALA A 65 -14.57 -1.57 2.53
N ASP A 66 -15.61 -2.04 3.22
CA ASP A 66 -15.58 -3.21 4.08
C ASP A 66 -16.54 -4.31 3.61
N GLY A 67 -16.29 -5.54 4.08
CA GLY A 67 -17.14 -6.71 3.79
C GLY A 67 -17.19 -7.03 2.30
N VAL A 68 -18.36 -6.95 1.69
CA VAL A 68 -18.56 -7.26 0.26
C VAL A 68 -18.34 -6.09 -0.68
N TYR A 69 -18.03 -4.91 -0.13
CA TYR A 69 -17.83 -3.70 -0.93
C TYR A 69 -16.41 -3.60 -1.45
N ASN A 70 -16.30 -3.15 -2.69
CA ASN A 70 -15.05 -2.75 -3.33
C ASN A 70 -15.10 -1.25 -3.60
N ALA A 71 -13.95 -0.61 -3.63
CA ALA A 71 -13.82 0.79 -3.98
C ALA A 71 -12.73 1.00 -5.02
N VAL A 72 -12.95 1.95 -5.91
CA VAL A 72 -11.95 2.48 -6.83
C VAL A 72 -11.90 3.99 -6.64
N VAL A 73 -10.71 4.51 -6.37
CA VAL A 73 -10.43 5.94 -6.34
C VAL A 73 -9.67 6.29 -7.61
N ALA A 74 -10.23 7.19 -8.40
CA ALA A 74 -9.58 7.73 -9.59
C ALA A 74 -9.31 9.21 -9.38
N GLN A 75 -8.08 9.64 -9.65
CA GLN A 75 -7.70 11.05 -9.63
C GLN A 75 -7.33 11.49 -11.04
N GLY A 76 -8.05 12.45 -11.57
CA GLY A 76 -7.81 13.07 -12.86
C GLY A 76 -7.40 14.53 -12.71
N ASP A 77 -6.92 15.11 -13.80
CA ASP A 77 -6.49 16.50 -13.87
C ASP A 77 -7.65 17.50 -13.81
N PHE A 78 -8.79 17.19 -14.48
CA PHE A 78 -9.98 18.06 -14.52
C PHE A 78 -11.13 17.54 -13.64
N ALA A 79 -11.25 16.23 -13.46
CA ALA A 79 -12.29 15.62 -12.65
C ALA A 79 -11.96 15.56 -11.16
N ASP A 80 -10.70 15.93 -10.83
CA ASP A 80 -10.17 15.80 -9.48
C ASP A 80 -10.34 14.37 -8.94
N LYS A 81 -10.82 14.19 -7.75
CA LYS A 81 -10.93 12.87 -7.10
C LYS A 81 -12.35 12.31 -7.22
N VAL A 82 -12.47 11.16 -7.88
CA VAL A 82 -13.73 10.43 -8.05
C VAL A 82 -13.66 9.09 -7.34
N ASN A 83 -14.68 8.76 -6.56
CA ASN A 83 -14.79 7.53 -5.80
C ASN A 83 -15.95 6.68 -6.34
N PHE A 84 -15.66 5.42 -6.66
CA PHE A 84 -16.66 4.43 -7.02
C PHE A 84 -16.70 3.37 -5.93
N VAL A 85 -17.87 3.13 -5.36
CA VAL A 85 -18.08 2.11 -4.34
C VAL A 85 -19.26 1.24 -4.73
N GLY A 86 -19.08 -0.07 -4.69
CA GLY A 86 -20.13 -1.02 -5.05
C GLY A 86 -19.86 -2.41 -4.47
N ARG A 87 -20.91 -3.23 -4.47
CA ARG A 87 -20.77 -4.63 -4.03
C ARG A 87 -19.98 -5.41 -5.09
N GLY A 88 -18.84 -5.95 -4.68
CA GLY A 88 -17.99 -6.77 -5.54
C GLY A 88 -18.40 -8.24 -5.61
N ALA A 89 -19.28 -8.71 -4.69
CA ALA A 89 -19.72 -10.10 -4.62
C ALA A 89 -21.21 -10.21 -4.26
N GLY A 90 -21.78 -11.36 -4.61
CA GLY A 90 -23.20 -11.69 -4.36
C GLY A 90 -23.95 -12.03 -5.66
N GLY A 91 -24.94 -12.94 -5.58
CA GLY A 91 -25.70 -13.41 -6.74
C GLY A 91 -26.43 -12.27 -7.47
N GLY A 92 -27.07 -11.36 -6.74
CA GLY A 92 -27.78 -10.22 -7.31
C GLY A 92 -26.86 -9.25 -8.08
N PRO A 93 -25.81 -8.69 -7.49
CA PRO A 93 -24.86 -7.80 -8.17
C PRO A 93 -24.22 -8.46 -9.39
N THR A 94 -23.81 -9.73 -9.28
CA THR A 94 -23.21 -10.48 -10.40
C THR A 94 -24.22 -10.68 -11.54
N ALA A 95 -25.44 -11.11 -11.23
CA ALA A 95 -26.50 -11.29 -12.23
C ALA A 95 -26.85 -9.96 -12.93
N SER A 96 -26.91 -8.86 -12.17
CA SER A 96 -27.15 -7.53 -12.73
C SER A 96 -26.06 -7.10 -13.71
N ALA A 97 -24.78 -7.33 -13.38
CA ALA A 97 -23.66 -7.00 -14.27
C ALA A 97 -23.70 -7.84 -15.57
N VAL A 98 -23.89 -9.16 -15.44
CA VAL A 98 -24.00 -10.05 -16.60
C VAL A 98 -25.19 -9.68 -17.49
N ALA A 99 -26.36 -9.40 -16.88
CA ALA A 99 -27.54 -9.00 -17.66
C ALA A 99 -27.33 -7.65 -18.37
N ALA A 100 -26.66 -6.70 -17.74
CA ALA A 100 -26.32 -5.42 -18.37
C ALA A 100 -25.45 -5.62 -19.62
N ASP A 101 -24.41 -6.45 -19.52
CA ASP A 101 -23.52 -6.75 -20.65
C ASP A 101 -24.29 -7.44 -21.80
N LEU A 102 -25.17 -8.41 -21.50
CA LEU A 102 -26.01 -9.08 -22.49
C LEU A 102 -26.96 -8.11 -23.19
N ILE A 103 -27.56 -7.15 -22.45
CA ILE A 103 -28.43 -6.13 -23.00
C ILE A 103 -27.64 -5.18 -23.91
N ASP A 104 -26.46 -4.76 -23.52
CA ASP A 104 -25.60 -3.91 -24.35
C ASP A 104 -25.21 -4.59 -25.65
N ILE A 105 -24.83 -5.87 -25.59
CA ILE A 105 -24.55 -6.70 -26.79
C ILE A 105 -25.79 -6.77 -27.69
N ALA A 106 -26.96 -7.03 -27.12
CA ALA A 106 -28.21 -7.14 -27.87
C ALA A 106 -28.65 -5.80 -28.56
N ARG A 107 -28.29 -4.66 -27.92
CA ARG A 107 -28.53 -3.31 -28.47
C ARG A 107 -27.46 -2.89 -29.48
N GLY A 108 -26.40 -3.69 -29.67
CA GLY A 108 -25.30 -3.33 -30.56
C GLY A 108 -24.35 -2.27 -29.99
N ASN A 109 -24.44 -1.98 -28.70
CA ASN A 109 -23.55 -1.03 -28.03
C ASN A 109 -22.12 -1.60 -28.02
N ARG A 110 -21.23 -0.99 -28.81
CA ARG A 110 -19.82 -1.36 -28.88
C ARG A 110 -18.97 -0.13 -28.62
N VAL A 111 -18.29 -0.16 -27.48
CA VAL A 111 -17.30 0.86 -27.13
C VAL A 111 -15.90 0.23 -27.08
N PRO A 112 -14.84 0.95 -27.43
CA PRO A 112 -13.48 0.47 -27.24
C PRO A 112 -13.23 0.13 -25.77
N VAL A 113 -12.76 -1.10 -25.50
CA VAL A 113 -12.56 -1.61 -24.12
C VAL A 113 -11.65 -0.70 -23.27
N PHE A 114 -10.68 -0.05 -23.90
CA PHE A 114 -9.73 0.84 -23.23
C PHE A 114 -10.03 2.34 -23.44
N GLY A 115 -11.24 2.69 -23.91
CA GLY A 115 -11.56 4.06 -24.31
C GLY A 115 -10.91 4.49 -25.63
N VAL A 116 -9.89 3.76 -26.08
CA VAL A 116 -9.21 3.89 -27.37
C VAL A 116 -9.08 2.52 -28.02
N PRO A 117 -8.94 2.42 -29.35
CA PRO A 117 -8.63 1.15 -30.02
C PRO A 117 -7.35 0.52 -29.45
N ALA A 118 -7.33 -0.81 -29.24
CA ALA A 118 -6.20 -1.53 -28.64
C ALA A 118 -4.86 -1.26 -29.36
N GLY A 119 -4.89 -1.14 -30.71
CA GLY A 119 -3.69 -0.82 -31.48
C GLY A 119 -3.15 0.61 -31.34
N LYS A 120 -3.84 1.46 -30.57
CA LYS A 120 -3.41 2.82 -30.24
C LYS A 120 -2.88 2.95 -28.80
N LEU A 121 -2.84 1.85 -28.05
CA LEU A 121 -2.21 1.85 -26.74
C LEU A 121 -0.70 2.07 -26.89
N LEU A 122 -0.14 2.86 -25.99
CA LEU A 122 1.28 3.22 -26.01
C LEU A 122 2.05 2.31 -25.04
N LYS A 123 3.29 1.99 -25.38
CA LYS A 123 4.21 1.39 -24.41
C LYS A 123 4.65 2.44 -23.43
N ALA A 124 4.51 2.16 -22.13
CA ALA A 124 5.03 3.01 -21.07
C ALA A 124 6.17 2.29 -20.35
N ALA A 125 7.18 3.02 -19.94
CA ALA A 125 8.23 2.48 -19.11
C ALA A 125 7.67 2.14 -17.72
N PRO A 126 7.94 0.93 -17.16
CA PRO A 126 7.60 0.64 -15.79
C PRO A 126 8.49 1.46 -14.85
N ARG A 127 7.89 2.05 -13.81
CA ARG A 127 8.63 2.72 -12.76
C ARG A 127 8.89 1.75 -11.61
N PRO A 128 10.16 1.47 -11.28
CA PRO A 128 10.50 0.53 -10.20
C PRO A 128 9.98 1.00 -8.84
N ILE A 129 9.63 0.05 -7.96
CA ILE A 129 9.11 0.34 -6.61
C ILE A 129 10.13 1.11 -5.76
N GLU A 130 11.43 0.90 -5.97
CA GLU A 130 12.54 1.54 -5.26
C GLU A 130 12.52 3.06 -5.39
N ARG A 131 11.87 3.58 -6.44
CA ARG A 131 11.67 5.03 -6.67
C ARG A 131 10.41 5.57 -6.00
N ARG A 132 9.58 4.72 -5.35
CA ARG A 132 8.44 5.21 -4.60
C ARG A 132 8.92 6.13 -3.48
N PHE A 133 8.18 7.21 -3.27
CA PHE A 133 8.38 8.14 -2.16
C PHE A 133 7.12 8.17 -1.30
N GLY A 134 7.25 8.00 0.02
CA GLY A 134 6.13 7.98 0.95
C GLY A 134 6.52 7.56 2.35
N ALA A 135 5.57 7.61 3.27
CA ALA A 135 5.75 7.25 4.67
C ALA A 135 5.58 5.73 4.88
N TYR A 136 6.07 5.26 6.04
CA TYR A 136 6.06 3.84 6.40
C TYR A 136 5.69 3.64 7.87
N TYR A 137 4.99 2.56 8.10
CA TYR A 137 4.87 1.90 9.38
C TYR A 137 5.92 0.79 9.47
N LEU A 138 6.61 0.71 10.60
CA LEU A 138 7.59 -0.32 10.92
C LEU A 138 7.30 -0.90 12.29
N ARG A 139 7.09 -2.21 12.39
CA ARG A 139 6.98 -2.92 13.66
C ARG A 139 8.17 -3.86 13.82
N LEU A 140 8.83 -3.72 14.95
CA LEU A 140 9.94 -4.54 15.39
C LEU A 140 9.53 -5.37 16.61
N MET A 141 10.03 -6.59 16.71
CA MET A 141 10.06 -7.34 17.94
C MET A 141 11.49 -7.31 18.46
N VAL A 142 11.69 -6.69 19.61
CA VAL A 142 13.03 -6.44 20.16
C VAL A 142 13.14 -6.93 21.60
N ILE A 143 14.36 -7.29 22.02
CA ILE A 143 14.66 -7.51 23.43
C ILE A 143 14.60 -6.14 24.15
N ASP A 144 13.82 -6.04 25.24
CA ASP A 144 13.71 -4.80 26.02
C ASP A 144 14.97 -4.55 26.83
N LYS A 145 15.95 -3.89 26.20
CA LYS A 145 17.21 -3.48 26.82
C LYS A 145 17.60 -2.05 26.45
N PRO A 146 18.33 -1.33 27.31
CA PRO A 146 18.83 0.00 26.98
C PRO A 146 19.65 0.02 25.68
N GLY A 147 19.48 1.07 24.89
CA GLY A 147 20.23 1.31 23.66
C GLY A 147 19.54 0.82 22.37
N VAL A 148 18.62 -0.13 22.42
CA VAL A 148 17.97 -0.70 21.23
C VAL A 148 17.33 0.36 20.34
N ILE A 149 16.58 1.30 20.93
CA ILE A 149 15.95 2.39 20.15
C ILE A 149 17.01 3.33 19.55
N ALA A 150 18.12 3.55 20.24
CA ALA A 150 19.22 4.35 19.71
C ALA A 150 19.88 3.66 18.50
N ASP A 151 20.09 2.35 18.55
CA ASP A 151 20.66 1.57 17.45
C ASP A 151 19.70 1.56 16.22
N VAL A 152 18.40 1.39 16.45
CA VAL A 152 17.37 1.48 15.42
C VAL A 152 17.33 2.88 14.81
N ALA A 153 17.35 3.94 15.63
CA ALA A 153 17.39 5.31 15.15
C ALA A 153 18.68 5.64 14.38
N ALA A 154 19.81 5.06 14.78
CA ALA A 154 21.08 5.19 14.05
C ALA A 154 20.97 4.55 12.65
N ALA A 155 20.43 3.34 12.55
CA ALA A 155 20.23 2.68 11.26
C ALA A 155 19.30 3.49 10.32
N LEU A 156 18.22 4.05 10.84
CA LEU A 156 17.32 4.92 10.07
C LEU A 156 18.03 6.20 9.61
N ARG A 157 18.77 6.87 10.51
CA ARG A 157 19.56 8.06 10.19
C ARG A 157 20.59 7.79 9.10
N ASP A 158 21.31 6.67 9.18
CA ASP A 158 22.39 6.33 8.25
C ASP A 158 21.87 6.14 6.81
N HIS A 159 20.58 5.82 6.67
CA HIS A 159 19.86 5.72 5.41
C HIS A 159 18.92 6.91 5.13
N GLN A 160 19.09 8.03 5.84
CA GLN A 160 18.31 9.25 5.64
C GLN A 160 16.79 9.07 5.82
N VAL A 161 16.38 8.16 6.71
CA VAL A 161 14.99 7.94 7.07
C VAL A 161 14.69 8.70 8.36
N SER A 162 13.76 9.66 8.30
CA SER A 162 13.34 10.46 9.45
C SER A 162 12.15 9.81 10.16
N LEU A 163 12.24 9.70 11.48
CA LEU A 163 11.15 9.21 12.33
C LEU A 163 10.08 10.29 12.52
N GLU A 164 8.82 9.89 12.43
CA GLU A 164 7.66 10.70 12.79
C GLU A 164 7.19 10.38 14.21
N SER A 165 7.02 9.08 14.52
CA SER A 165 6.61 8.62 15.85
C SER A 165 7.26 7.33 16.28
N VAL A 166 7.32 7.12 17.60
CA VAL A 166 7.76 5.88 18.23
C VAL A 166 6.74 5.49 19.29
N LEU A 167 6.25 4.27 19.22
CA LEU A 167 5.28 3.74 20.17
C LEU A 167 5.80 2.44 20.78
N GLN A 168 6.11 2.46 22.06
CA GLN A 168 6.45 1.30 22.87
C GLN A 168 5.55 1.28 24.11
N ARG A 169 4.66 0.31 24.24
CA ARG A 169 3.67 0.24 25.31
C ARG A 169 4.04 -0.70 26.44
N LEU A 170 4.66 -1.79 26.08
CA LEU A 170 5.07 -2.80 27.05
C LEU A 170 6.51 -2.54 27.46
N ARG A 171 6.75 -2.63 28.74
CA ARG A 171 8.10 -2.69 29.31
C ARG A 171 8.23 -4.01 30.04
N ALA A 172 9.15 -4.84 29.55
CA ALA A 172 9.45 -6.15 30.13
C ALA A 172 10.96 -6.40 29.99
N PRO A 173 11.77 -5.84 30.91
CA PRO A 173 13.23 -5.91 30.81
C PRO A 173 13.75 -7.32 30.59
N GLY A 174 14.46 -7.52 29.47
CA GLY A 174 14.99 -8.81 29.02
C GLY A 174 14.02 -9.67 28.20
N ASP A 175 12.74 -9.34 28.14
CA ASP A 175 11.75 -10.02 27.31
C ASP A 175 11.57 -9.36 25.93
N ASN A 176 10.89 -10.05 25.03
CA ASN A 176 10.60 -9.53 23.70
C ASN A 176 9.38 -8.61 23.75
N VAL A 177 9.55 -7.39 23.27
CA VAL A 177 8.48 -6.38 23.22
C VAL A 177 8.32 -5.83 21.81
N PRO A 178 7.08 -5.49 21.39
CA PRO A 178 6.85 -4.80 20.13
C PRO A 178 7.21 -3.32 20.26
N VAL A 179 7.94 -2.82 19.28
CA VAL A 179 8.18 -1.40 19.05
C VAL A 179 7.62 -1.02 17.69
N VAL A 180 6.78 -0.02 17.65
CA VAL A 180 6.18 0.50 16.44
C VAL A 180 6.73 1.89 16.14
N LEU A 181 7.08 2.11 14.89
CA LEU A 181 7.61 3.36 14.38
C LEU A 181 6.79 3.81 13.17
N THR A 182 6.58 5.10 13.02
CA THR A 182 6.20 5.69 11.74
C THR A 182 7.30 6.61 11.25
N THR A 183 7.43 6.75 9.94
CA THR A 183 8.44 7.59 9.32
C THR A 183 7.79 8.75 8.60
N HIS A 184 8.51 9.85 8.46
CA HIS A 184 8.20 10.83 7.42
C HIS A 184 8.40 10.21 6.04
N GLU A 185 7.97 10.91 5.00
CA GLU A 185 8.13 10.44 3.62
C GLU A 185 9.61 10.26 3.28
N THR A 186 9.93 9.11 2.71
CA THR A 186 11.27 8.75 2.26
C THR A 186 11.21 7.86 1.03
N GLN A 187 12.34 7.70 0.36
CA GLN A 187 12.43 6.81 -0.80
C GLN A 187 12.42 5.35 -0.37
N GLU A 188 11.71 4.50 -1.10
CA GLU A 188 11.62 3.05 -0.83
C GLU A 188 12.99 2.39 -0.71
N ALA A 189 13.95 2.75 -1.56
CA ALA A 189 15.32 2.23 -1.52
C ALA A 189 16.01 2.51 -0.17
N ASN A 190 15.84 3.72 0.37
CA ASN A 190 16.39 4.10 1.67
C ASN A 190 15.75 3.31 2.81
N MET A 191 14.41 3.18 2.77
CA MET A 191 13.68 2.40 3.78
C MET A 191 14.09 0.92 3.73
N THR A 192 14.22 0.33 2.56
CA THR A 192 14.65 -1.06 2.39
C THR A 192 16.06 -1.29 2.97
N ALA A 193 16.99 -0.38 2.69
CA ALA A 193 18.35 -0.46 3.22
C ALA A 193 18.38 -0.30 4.75
N ALA A 194 17.60 0.65 5.30
CA ALA A 194 17.48 0.83 6.75
C ALA A 194 16.91 -0.42 7.43
N VAL A 195 15.86 -1.01 6.86
CA VAL A 195 15.22 -2.23 7.39
C VAL A 195 16.20 -3.41 7.37
N ALA A 196 17.00 -3.55 6.32
CA ALA A 196 18.04 -4.59 6.26
C ALA A 196 19.08 -4.43 7.37
N GLN A 197 19.53 -3.20 7.66
CA GLN A 197 20.46 -2.91 8.75
C GLN A 197 19.80 -3.17 10.11
N ILE A 198 18.56 -2.76 10.32
CA ILE A 198 17.79 -3.01 11.55
C ILE A 198 17.61 -4.52 11.79
N ALA A 199 17.29 -5.29 10.74
CA ALA A 199 17.12 -6.73 10.85
C ALA A 199 18.41 -7.47 11.28
N ALA A 200 19.58 -6.87 11.07
CA ALA A 200 20.88 -7.42 11.48
C ALA A 200 21.25 -7.09 12.93
N LEU A 201 20.48 -6.24 13.62
CA LEU A 201 20.73 -5.91 15.02
C LEU A 201 20.42 -7.12 15.91
N GLU A 202 21.34 -7.48 16.80
CA GLU A 202 21.19 -8.62 17.72
C GLU A 202 19.91 -8.52 18.59
N ALA A 203 19.49 -7.30 18.91
CA ALA A 203 18.30 -7.08 19.71
C ALA A 203 16.97 -7.28 18.95
N VAL A 204 17.00 -7.39 17.63
CA VAL A 204 15.81 -7.61 16.80
C VAL A 204 15.61 -9.10 16.61
N VAL A 205 14.55 -9.65 17.21
CA VAL A 205 14.34 -11.10 17.32
C VAL A 205 13.44 -11.70 16.25
N GLU A 206 12.75 -10.85 15.48
CA GLU A 206 11.93 -11.26 14.34
C GLU A 206 12.22 -10.34 13.15
N ALA A 207 11.93 -10.85 11.94
CA ALA A 207 12.02 -10.01 10.75
C ALA A 207 11.12 -8.75 10.88
N PRO A 208 11.65 -7.54 10.67
CA PRO A 208 10.87 -6.31 10.72
C PRO A 208 9.62 -6.37 9.83
N ARG A 209 8.51 -5.81 10.31
CA ARG A 209 7.27 -5.69 9.54
C ARG A 209 7.13 -4.28 9.03
N VAL A 210 7.07 -4.14 7.71
CA VAL A 210 6.94 -2.84 7.04
C VAL A 210 5.61 -2.78 6.32
N ILE A 211 4.88 -1.69 6.48
CA ILE A 211 3.65 -1.41 5.73
C ILE A 211 3.75 0.02 5.21
N ARG A 212 3.50 0.21 3.93
CA ARG A 212 3.47 1.53 3.31
C ARG A 212 2.24 2.30 3.74
N ILE A 213 2.42 3.58 4.08
CA ILE A 213 1.31 4.48 4.36
C ILE A 213 0.98 5.21 3.06
N GLU A 214 -0.30 5.15 2.65
CA GLU A 214 -0.80 5.81 1.45
C GLU A 214 -1.81 6.89 1.84
N GLN A 215 -1.60 8.10 1.35
CA GLN A 215 -2.52 9.22 1.51
C GLN A 215 -3.30 9.43 0.20
N PHE A 216 -4.61 9.70 0.32
CA PHE A 216 -5.54 9.87 -0.80
C PHE A 216 -6.25 11.21 -0.76
#